data_f381753999750908a81c409f217beb63
#
_entry.id   f381753999750908a81c409f217beb63
#
_cell.length_a   1.000
_cell.length_b   1.000
_cell.length_c   1.000
_cell.angle_alpha   90.00
_cell.angle_beta   90.00
_cell.angle_gamma   90.00
#
_symmetry.space_group_name_H-M   'P 1'
#
loop_
_entity.id
_entity.type
_entity.pdbx_description
1 polymer ?
#
loop_
_entity_poly.entity_id
_entity_poly.type
_entity_poly.pdbx_seq_one_letter_code
_entity_poly.pdbx_strand_id
1 'polypeptide(L)'
;MKFIVSSSSLLKHLQQIAGVINTNTVLPILEDFLFEIEDKKLNIIATDLETVMCVQMDVESKANGRVCIPAKILIDSLKNIADQPLTFNIDKNYAVEITSDNGKYKVMGENPDNFPKEPTADDTTGFKMTSTGLLTAINKTLFAVSGDDLRPAMTGVFFELSKDGVQFVATDAHRLVRYKRTDTKATQNASFIVPKKPLNLLKNALPDNEDPITVSFNSNHLFVDHGSTQLICRLIDARFPDYKVVIPADNPYRLTVNKHDFQNALRRVNVFSNKSTNQVALSITGNELQMAAQDIDFSFEGNERMSCEYKGEDIQIAFNAKFLIEMLSAADTDDIFIELSTPSKAGLIKPSEQAPGEDLLMLVMPLMLNS
;
A
#
# COMPACT_ATOMS: atom_id res chain seq x y z
N MET A 1 -23.80 -26.99 11.46
CA MET A 1 -23.14 -25.87 12.15
C MET A 1 -24.16 -24.78 12.40
N LYS A 2 -24.16 -24.16 13.60
CA LYS A 2 -25.10 -23.08 13.93
C LYS A 2 -24.42 -22.06 14.82
N PHE A 3 -24.55 -20.77 14.50
CA PHE A 3 -23.98 -19.69 15.29
C PHE A 3 -24.79 -18.39 15.17
N ILE A 4 -24.57 -17.48 16.12
CA ILE A 4 -25.18 -16.14 16.16
C ILE A 4 -24.06 -15.11 16.18
N VAL A 5 -24.26 -14.05 15.38
CA VAL A 5 -23.28 -12.96 15.20
C VAL A 5 -23.99 -11.63 14.91
N SER A 6 -23.43 -10.49 15.34
CA SER A 6 -23.95 -9.17 14.94
C SER A 6 -23.73 -8.92 13.45
N SER A 7 -24.78 -8.44 12.76
CA SER A 7 -24.74 -8.14 11.32
C SER A 7 -23.70 -7.06 10.99
N SER A 8 -23.64 -5.99 11.77
CA SER A 8 -22.69 -4.88 11.56
C SER A 8 -21.23 -5.33 11.81
N SER A 9 -21.00 -6.09 12.88
CA SER A 9 -19.68 -6.63 13.19
C SER A 9 -19.20 -7.59 12.10
N LEU A 10 -20.05 -8.52 11.65
CA LEU A 10 -19.73 -9.44 10.57
C LEU A 10 -19.39 -8.68 9.28
N LEU A 11 -20.25 -7.72 8.87
CA LEU A 11 -20.03 -6.93 7.66
C LEU A 11 -18.68 -6.19 7.71
N LYS A 12 -18.34 -5.59 8.84
CA LYS A 12 -17.05 -4.91 9.02
C LYS A 12 -15.86 -5.83 8.77
N HIS A 13 -15.86 -7.04 9.36
CA HIS A 13 -14.79 -8.02 9.18
C HIS A 13 -14.71 -8.55 7.74
N LEU A 14 -15.87 -8.81 7.10
CA LEU A 14 -15.90 -9.23 5.70
C LEU A 14 -15.34 -8.16 4.76
N GLN A 15 -15.68 -6.89 5.00
CA GLN A 15 -15.17 -5.78 4.19
C GLN A 15 -13.65 -5.61 4.30
N GLN A 16 -13.03 -5.93 5.45
CA GLN A 16 -11.58 -5.88 5.61
C GLN A 16 -10.84 -6.83 4.67
N ILE A 17 -11.40 -8.01 4.42
CA ILE A 17 -10.75 -9.07 3.63
C ILE A 17 -11.32 -9.22 2.22
N ALA A 18 -12.45 -8.59 1.91
CA ALA A 18 -13.12 -8.70 0.61
C ALA A 18 -12.23 -8.29 -0.58
N GLY A 19 -11.28 -7.40 -0.37
CA GLY A 19 -10.33 -6.96 -1.40
C GLY A 19 -9.36 -8.03 -1.90
N VAL A 20 -9.26 -9.18 -1.21
CA VAL A 20 -8.50 -10.34 -1.67
C VAL A 20 -9.20 -11.01 -2.84
N ILE A 21 -10.54 -11.09 -2.78
CA ILE A 21 -11.36 -11.84 -3.72
C ILE A 21 -11.34 -11.18 -5.10
N ASN A 22 -11.02 -11.97 -6.12
CA ASN A 22 -11.12 -11.58 -7.52
C ASN A 22 -12.41 -12.13 -8.13
N THR A 23 -13.14 -11.33 -8.89
CA THR A 23 -14.43 -11.70 -9.49
C THR A 23 -14.31 -12.45 -10.83
N ASN A 24 -13.12 -12.71 -11.33
CA ASN A 24 -12.86 -13.43 -12.59
C ASN A 24 -11.79 -14.48 -12.35
N THR A 25 -12.06 -15.43 -11.49
CA THR A 25 -11.12 -16.52 -11.16
C THR A 25 -11.43 -17.79 -11.93
N VAL A 26 -10.40 -18.58 -12.19
CA VAL A 26 -10.52 -19.91 -12.82
C VAL A 26 -11.13 -20.93 -11.85
N LEU A 27 -11.01 -20.68 -10.54
CA LEU A 27 -11.54 -21.53 -9.47
C LEU A 27 -12.69 -20.81 -8.77
N PRO A 28 -13.95 -21.17 -9.00
CA PRO A 28 -15.12 -20.49 -8.44
C PRO A 28 -15.09 -20.36 -6.91
N ILE A 29 -14.56 -21.35 -6.19
CA ILE A 29 -14.48 -21.33 -4.71
C ILE A 29 -13.65 -20.16 -4.16
N LEU A 30 -12.79 -19.52 -4.97
CA LEU A 30 -12.04 -18.33 -4.58
C LEU A 30 -12.92 -17.06 -4.53
N GLU A 31 -14.16 -17.15 -5.00
CA GLU A 31 -15.16 -16.08 -4.84
C GLU A 31 -15.92 -16.21 -3.51
N ASP A 32 -15.61 -17.24 -2.71
CA ASP A 32 -16.22 -17.51 -1.42
C ASP A 32 -15.32 -17.06 -0.27
N PHE A 33 -15.95 -16.78 0.87
CA PHE A 33 -15.28 -16.78 2.15
C PHE A 33 -15.35 -18.17 2.79
N LEU A 34 -14.23 -18.68 3.27
CA LEU A 34 -14.23 -19.83 4.16
C LEU A 34 -14.55 -19.37 5.59
N PHE A 35 -15.61 -19.92 6.17
CA PHE A 35 -16.01 -19.74 7.55
C PHE A 35 -15.62 -20.99 8.34
N GLU A 36 -14.82 -20.80 9.40
CA GLU A 36 -14.42 -21.86 10.32
C GLU A 36 -14.74 -21.46 11.75
N ILE A 37 -15.49 -22.29 12.46
CA ILE A 37 -15.75 -22.08 13.89
C ILE A 37 -15.00 -23.14 14.69
N GLU A 38 -14.16 -22.64 15.58
CA GLU A 38 -13.47 -23.41 16.60
C GLU A 38 -13.57 -22.67 17.95
N ASP A 39 -13.99 -23.37 18.99
CA ASP A 39 -14.09 -22.84 20.36
C ASP A 39 -14.78 -21.47 20.48
N LYS A 40 -15.90 -21.28 19.77
CA LYS A 40 -16.71 -20.04 19.71
C LYS A 40 -16.00 -18.87 19.01
N LYS A 41 -14.89 -19.10 18.36
CA LYS A 41 -14.25 -18.14 17.47
C LYS A 41 -14.57 -18.47 16.04
N LEU A 42 -14.98 -17.47 15.29
CA LEU A 42 -15.20 -17.57 13.86
C LEU A 42 -13.98 -16.97 13.15
N ASN A 43 -13.25 -17.81 12.43
CA ASN A 43 -12.24 -17.40 11.46
C ASN A 43 -12.91 -17.28 10.09
N ILE A 44 -12.70 -16.16 9.43
CA ILE A 44 -13.18 -15.93 8.06
C ILE A 44 -11.96 -15.68 7.19
N ILE A 45 -11.82 -16.49 6.15
CA ILE A 45 -10.64 -16.55 5.30
C ILE A 45 -11.03 -16.23 3.86
N ALA A 46 -10.23 -15.41 3.21
CA ALA A 46 -10.30 -15.12 1.78
C ALA A 46 -8.93 -15.34 1.14
N THR A 47 -8.90 -15.89 -0.08
CA THR A 47 -7.65 -16.08 -0.82
C THR A 47 -7.84 -15.93 -2.31
N ASP A 48 -6.76 -15.48 -2.99
CA ASP A 48 -6.62 -15.52 -4.44
C ASP A 48 -5.45 -16.42 -4.89
N LEU A 49 -4.99 -17.31 -3.99
CA LEU A 49 -3.83 -18.18 -4.08
C LEU A 49 -2.47 -17.51 -3.84
N GLU A 50 -2.34 -16.22 -4.14
CA GLU A 50 -1.11 -15.45 -3.90
C GLU A 50 -1.17 -14.70 -2.56
N THR A 51 -2.37 -14.35 -2.14
CA THR A 51 -2.64 -13.62 -0.89
C THR A 51 -3.75 -14.32 -0.11
N VAL A 52 -3.55 -14.51 1.18
CA VAL A 52 -4.57 -14.98 2.12
C VAL A 52 -4.78 -13.91 3.17
N MET A 53 -6.03 -13.61 3.47
CA MET A 53 -6.38 -12.81 4.65
C MET A 53 -7.35 -13.57 5.53
N CYS A 54 -7.07 -13.58 6.82
CA CYS A 54 -7.91 -14.13 7.85
C CYS A 54 -8.31 -13.05 8.85
N VAL A 55 -9.56 -13.03 9.23
CA VAL A 55 -10.07 -12.23 10.37
C VAL A 55 -10.77 -13.14 11.34
N GLN A 56 -10.57 -12.89 12.63
CA GLN A 56 -11.15 -13.68 13.71
C GLN A 56 -12.11 -12.82 14.53
N MET A 57 -13.26 -13.37 14.88
CA MET A 57 -14.24 -12.73 15.75
C MET A 57 -14.92 -13.73 16.68
N ASP A 58 -15.41 -13.25 17.82
CA ASP A 58 -16.20 -14.09 18.73
C ASP A 58 -17.64 -14.26 18.22
N VAL A 59 -18.16 -15.48 18.38
CA VAL A 59 -19.54 -15.81 18.02
C VAL A 59 -20.18 -16.71 19.09
N GLU A 60 -21.49 -16.67 19.19
CA GLU A 60 -22.24 -17.61 19.99
C GLU A 60 -22.46 -18.90 19.19
N SER A 61 -21.68 -19.93 19.46
CA SER A 61 -21.81 -21.25 18.83
C SER A 61 -21.79 -22.38 19.85
N LYS A 62 -22.50 -23.48 19.51
CA LYS A 62 -22.52 -24.72 20.31
C LYS A 62 -21.70 -25.85 19.67
N ALA A 63 -21.22 -25.65 18.45
CA ALA A 63 -20.49 -26.67 17.71
C ALA A 63 -19.51 -26.05 16.74
N ASN A 64 -18.39 -26.71 16.56
CA ASN A 64 -17.40 -26.39 15.53
C ASN A 64 -17.95 -26.76 14.15
N GLY A 65 -17.38 -26.19 13.10
CA GLY A 65 -17.76 -26.51 11.73
C GLY A 65 -17.13 -25.56 10.71
N ARG A 66 -17.26 -25.95 9.43
CA ARG A 66 -16.67 -25.22 8.30
C ARG A 66 -17.67 -25.13 7.15
N VAL A 67 -17.62 -24.05 6.38
CA VAL A 67 -18.41 -23.86 5.15
C VAL A 67 -17.81 -22.75 4.31
N CYS A 68 -17.82 -22.86 2.98
CA CYS A 68 -17.57 -21.75 2.07
C CYS A 68 -18.88 -21.03 1.73
N ILE A 69 -18.89 -19.71 1.78
CA ILE A 69 -20.09 -18.89 1.52
C ILE A 69 -19.76 -17.84 0.47
N PRO A 70 -20.55 -17.73 -0.63
CA PRO A 70 -20.34 -16.74 -1.67
C PRO A 70 -20.27 -15.32 -1.12
N ALA A 71 -19.10 -14.67 -1.33
CA ALA A 71 -18.76 -13.42 -0.67
C ALA A 71 -19.66 -12.26 -1.13
N LYS A 72 -19.89 -12.15 -2.42
CA LYS A 72 -20.65 -11.03 -3.00
C LYS A 72 -22.06 -10.97 -2.46
N ILE A 73 -22.80 -12.09 -2.55
CA ILE A 73 -24.21 -12.14 -2.11
C ILE A 73 -24.32 -11.89 -0.60
N LEU A 74 -23.36 -12.42 0.18
CA LEU A 74 -23.33 -12.24 1.62
C LEU A 74 -23.10 -10.77 2.00
N ILE A 75 -22.09 -10.12 1.44
CA ILE A 75 -21.80 -8.70 1.68
C ILE A 75 -22.96 -7.81 1.25
N ASP A 76 -23.51 -8.05 0.05
CA ASP A 76 -24.60 -7.24 -0.49
C ASP A 76 -25.88 -7.40 0.34
N SER A 77 -26.15 -8.60 0.88
CA SER A 77 -27.24 -8.83 1.81
C SER A 77 -27.04 -8.09 3.14
N LEU A 78 -25.83 -8.19 3.74
CA LEU A 78 -25.53 -7.58 5.03
C LEU A 78 -25.55 -6.05 4.98
N LYS A 79 -25.18 -5.42 3.86
CA LYS A 79 -25.27 -3.97 3.68
C LYS A 79 -26.70 -3.43 3.80
N ASN A 80 -27.71 -4.25 3.55
CA ASN A 80 -29.12 -3.90 3.57
C ASN A 80 -29.86 -4.36 4.84
N ILE A 81 -29.16 -4.98 5.78
CA ILE A 81 -29.71 -5.44 7.07
C ILE A 81 -29.26 -4.46 8.15
N ALA A 82 -30.23 -3.93 8.91
CA ALA A 82 -29.93 -3.09 10.08
C ALA A 82 -29.13 -3.88 11.13
N ASP A 83 -28.43 -3.18 12.02
CA ASP A 83 -27.65 -3.84 13.07
C ASP A 83 -28.53 -4.65 14.00
N GLN A 84 -28.31 -5.96 13.98
CA GLN A 84 -29.07 -6.93 14.74
C GLN A 84 -28.32 -8.27 14.84
N PRO A 85 -28.66 -9.14 15.80
CA PRO A 85 -28.15 -10.51 15.81
C PRO A 85 -28.69 -11.30 14.61
N LEU A 86 -27.80 -11.99 13.89
CA LEU A 86 -28.13 -12.91 12.83
C LEU A 86 -27.84 -14.33 13.26
N THR A 87 -28.79 -15.23 13.02
CA THR A 87 -28.58 -16.66 13.22
C THR A 87 -28.26 -17.33 11.90
N PHE A 88 -27.06 -17.90 11.82
CA PHE A 88 -26.64 -18.75 10.71
C PHE A 88 -26.90 -20.20 11.05
N ASN A 89 -27.57 -20.92 10.18
CA ASN A 89 -27.82 -22.34 10.30
C ASN A 89 -27.36 -23.06 9.01
N ILE A 90 -26.33 -23.88 9.11
CA ILE A 90 -25.72 -24.58 7.99
C ILE A 90 -26.00 -26.06 8.13
N ASP A 91 -26.62 -26.65 7.11
CA ASP A 91 -26.93 -28.06 7.06
C ASP A 91 -25.74 -28.89 6.55
N LYS A 92 -25.95 -30.22 6.46
CA LYS A 92 -24.93 -31.16 6.00
C LYS A 92 -24.64 -31.10 4.48
N ASN A 93 -25.47 -30.39 3.72
CA ASN A 93 -25.29 -30.17 2.29
C ASN A 93 -24.76 -28.78 2.01
N TYR A 94 -24.24 -28.07 3.04
CA TYR A 94 -23.70 -26.69 2.98
C TYR A 94 -24.75 -25.63 2.64
N ALA A 95 -26.06 -25.90 2.66
CA ALA A 95 -27.06 -24.87 2.54
C ALA A 95 -27.06 -23.99 3.80
N VAL A 96 -26.88 -22.69 3.62
CA VAL A 96 -26.80 -21.67 4.67
C VAL A 96 -28.12 -20.94 4.76
N GLU A 97 -28.81 -21.06 5.90
CA GLU A 97 -29.98 -20.26 6.23
C GLU A 97 -29.56 -19.15 7.21
N ILE A 98 -29.79 -17.90 6.83
CA ILE A 98 -29.53 -16.71 7.66
C ILE A 98 -30.88 -16.21 8.12
N THR A 99 -31.11 -16.14 9.43
CA THR A 99 -32.34 -15.61 10.03
C THR A 99 -32.06 -14.27 10.69
N SER A 100 -32.83 -13.26 10.34
CA SER A 100 -32.89 -11.94 10.97
C SER A 100 -34.24 -11.77 11.69
N ASP A 101 -34.45 -10.62 12.34
CA ASP A 101 -35.73 -10.30 13.00
C ASP A 101 -36.91 -10.32 12.03
N ASN A 102 -36.71 -9.91 10.77
CA ASN A 102 -37.77 -9.69 9.80
C ASN A 102 -37.75 -10.65 8.61
N GLY A 103 -36.75 -11.56 8.52
CA GLY A 103 -36.66 -12.39 7.34
C GLY A 103 -35.73 -13.58 7.46
N LYS A 104 -35.83 -14.43 6.43
CA LYS A 104 -34.93 -15.58 6.25
C LYS A 104 -34.35 -15.54 4.84
N TYR A 105 -33.06 -15.75 4.76
CA TYR A 105 -32.31 -15.75 3.51
C TYR A 105 -31.60 -17.11 3.37
N LYS A 106 -31.59 -17.66 2.17
CA LYS A 106 -30.89 -18.91 1.90
C LYS A 106 -29.85 -18.70 0.82
N VAL A 107 -28.65 -19.17 1.10
CA VAL A 107 -27.52 -19.17 0.17
C VAL A 107 -26.97 -20.60 0.11
N MET A 108 -26.65 -21.08 -1.08
CA MET A 108 -25.94 -22.36 -1.19
C MET A 108 -24.46 -22.07 -0.97
N GLY A 109 -23.86 -22.70 0.02
CA GLY A 109 -22.44 -22.72 0.25
C GLY A 109 -21.77 -23.90 -0.45
N GLU A 110 -20.45 -23.97 -0.35
CA GLU A 110 -19.64 -25.03 -0.95
C GLU A 110 -18.88 -25.82 0.11
N ASN A 111 -18.40 -27.03 -0.32
CA ASN A 111 -17.62 -27.91 0.54
C ASN A 111 -16.27 -27.23 0.89
N PRO A 112 -15.99 -26.95 2.18
CA PRO A 112 -14.76 -26.33 2.63
C PRO A 112 -13.48 -27.14 2.37
N ASP A 113 -13.58 -28.44 2.11
CA ASP A 113 -12.43 -29.28 1.79
C ASP A 113 -11.82 -28.95 0.41
N ASN A 114 -12.60 -28.30 -0.45
CA ASN A 114 -12.13 -27.78 -1.75
C ASN A 114 -11.44 -26.44 -1.65
N PHE A 115 -11.52 -25.75 -0.51
CA PHE A 115 -10.87 -24.47 -0.33
C PHE A 115 -9.34 -24.65 -0.23
N PRO A 116 -8.52 -23.78 -0.85
CA PRO A 116 -7.08 -23.92 -0.81
C PRO A 116 -6.53 -23.86 0.61
N LYS A 117 -5.52 -24.66 0.88
CA LYS A 117 -4.84 -24.64 2.18
C LYS A 117 -3.96 -23.40 2.29
N GLU A 118 -3.93 -22.83 3.47
CA GLU A 118 -3.05 -21.70 3.77
C GLU A 118 -1.58 -22.14 3.82
N PRO A 119 -0.64 -21.29 3.39
CA PRO A 119 0.77 -21.51 3.62
C PRO A 119 1.09 -21.55 5.12
N THR A 120 1.97 -22.47 5.52
CA THR A 120 2.42 -22.61 6.92
C THR A 120 3.59 -21.65 7.21
N ALA A 121 3.65 -21.16 8.44
CA ALA A 121 4.71 -20.26 8.90
C ALA A 121 5.97 -21.04 9.37
N ASP A 122 6.35 -22.08 8.62
CA ASP A 122 7.53 -22.87 8.94
C ASP A 122 8.81 -22.10 8.61
N ASP A 123 9.83 -22.27 9.44
CA ASP A 123 11.17 -21.68 9.28
C ASP A 123 11.16 -20.16 9.09
N THR A 124 10.24 -19.46 9.74
CA THR A 124 10.13 -18.02 9.63
C THR A 124 11.11 -17.29 10.55
N THR A 125 11.54 -16.14 10.09
CA THR A 125 12.22 -15.12 10.86
C THR A 125 11.44 -13.82 10.74
N GLY A 126 11.66 -12.83 11.63
CA GLY A 126 10.86 -11.62 11.55
C GLY A 126 11.32 -10.52 12.49
N PHE A 127 10.47 -9.50 12.54
CA PHE A 127 10.64 -8.33 13.38
C PHE A 127 9.26 -7.85 13.87
N LYS A 128 9.27 -6.99 14.87
CA LYS A 128 8.07 -6.32 15.39
C LYS A 128 8.15 -4.83 15.10
N MET A 129 7.03 -4.25 14.77
CA MET A 129 6.85 -2.81 14.64
C MET A 129 5.43 -2.42 15.04
N THR A 130 5.12 -1.14 15.10
CA THR A 130 3.75 -0.69 15.37
C THR A 130 2.90 -0.71 14.11
N SER A 131 1.59 -0.80 14.26
CA SER A 131 0.64 -0.72 13.15
C SER A 131 0.80 0.58 12.38
N THR A 132 0.80 1.74 13.07
CA THR A 132 1.11 3.06 12.49
C THR A 132 2.45 3.06 11.73
N GLY A 133 3.50 2.41 12.30
CA GLY A 133 4.81 2.34 11.65
C GLY A 133 4.78 1.64 10.30
N LEU A 134 4.07 0.50 10.19
CA LEU A 134 3.91 -0.21 8.91
C LEU A 134 3.03 0.58 7.94
N LEU A 135 1.92 1.14 8.41
CA LEU A 135 1.04 1.98 7.59
C LEU A 135 1.79 3.18 7.00
N THR A 136 2.61 3.85 7.81
CA THR A 136 3.45 4.96 7.37
C THR A 136 4.44 4.50 6.30
N ALA A 137 5.11 3.36 6.50
CA ALA A 137 6.04 2.81 5.52
C ALA A 137 5.35 2.50 4.18
N ILE A 138 4.17 1.89 4.23
CA ILE A 138 3.35 1.60 3.05
C ILE A 138 2.94 2.91 2.35
N ASN A 139 2.40 3.88 3.08
CA ASN A 139 1.94 5.15 2.53
C ASN A 139 3.07 5.94 1.88
N LYS A 140 4.26 5.92 2.49
CA LYS A 140 5.45 6.64 1.99
C LYS A 140 6.13 5.96 0.80
N THR A 141 5.81 4.70 0.47
CA THR A 141 6.53 3.98 -0.59
C THR A 141 5.65 3.45 -1.72
N LEU A 142 4.44 3.03 -1.42
CA LEU A 142 3.59 2.26 -2.35
C LEU A 142 3.25 3.01 -3.65
N PHE A 143 3.20 4.34 -3.63
CA PHE A 143 2.91 5.16 -4.82
C PHE A 143 4.02 5.12 -5.87
N ALA A 144 5.25 4.76 -5.48
CA ALA A 144 6.40 4.67 -6.38
C ALA A 144 6.61 3.26 -6.96
N VAL A 145 5.75 2.31 -6.64
CA VAL A 145 5.78 0.95 -7.20
C VAL A 145 5.38 0.98 -8.68
N SER A 146 6.12 0.27 -9.52
CA SER A 146 5.85 0.15 -10.95
C SER A 146 4.56 -0.62 -11.24
N GLY A 147 3.86 -0.24 -12.30
CA GLY A 147 2.78 -1.02 -12.89
C GLY A 147 3.23 -1.87 -14.09
N ASP A 148 4.52 -1.96 -14.36
CA ASP A 148 5.07 -2.69 -15.51
C ASP A 148 5.46 -4.12 -15.10
N ASP A 149 4.63 -5.09 -15.48
CA ASP A 149 4.84 -6.50 -15.17
C ASP A 149 6.07 -7.12 -15.86
N LEU A 150 6.64 -6.44 -16.86
CA LEU A 150 7.91 -6.87 -17.46
C LEU A 150 9.11 -6.66 -16.55
N ARG A 151 8.94 -5.88 -15.49
CA ARG A 151 9.95 -5.63 -14.46
C ARG A 151 9.46 -6.03 -13.08
N PRO A 152 9.23 -7.34 -12.83
CA PRO A 152 8.56 -7.82 -11.62
C PRO A 152 9.23 -7.37 -10.32
N ALA A 153 10.55 -7.19 -10.31
CA ALA A 153 11.25 -6.67 -9.13
C ALA A 153 10.77 -5.29 -8.67
N MET A 154 10.20 -4.47 -9.58
CA MET A 154 9.73 -3.12 -9.28
C MET A 154 8.21 -3.06 -9.03
N THR A 155 7.47 -4.18 -9.17
CA THR A 155 6.00 -4.22 -8.94
C THR A 155 5.62 -4.41 -7.47
N GLY A 156 6.58 -4.31 -6.57
CA GLY A 156 6.40 -4.36 -5.13
C GLY A 156 7.32 -3.40 -4.38
N VAL A 157 7.18 -3.39 -3.06
CA VAL A 157 8.05 -2.66 -2.16
C VAL A 157 9.15 -3.60 -1.66
N PHE A 158 10.40 -3.18 -1.81
CA PHE A 158 11.57 -3.89 -1.31
C PHE A 158 11.78 -3.57 0.17
N PHE A 159 11.78 -4.60 1.00
CA PHE A 159 12.09 -4.53 2.42
C PHE A 159 13.54 -4.97 2.60
N GLU A 160 14.36 -4.10 3.17
CA GLU A 160 15.77 -4.39 3.51
C GLU A 160 15.93 -4.27 5.03
N LEU A 161 16.19 -5.41 5.67
CA LEU A 161 16.27 -5.55 7.12
C LEU A 161 17.72 -5.60 7.57
N SER A 162 18.02 -4.91 8.66
CA SER A 162 19.32 -4.94 9.30
C SER A 162 19.22 -4.68 10.81
N LYS A 163 20.33 -4.82 11.52
CA LYS A 163 20.44 -4.44 12.94
C LYS A 163 20.34 -2.92 13.15
N ASP A 164 20.57 -2.12 12.11
CA ASP A 164 20.54 -0.66 12.15
C ASP A 164 19.18 -0.08 11.78
N GLY A 165 18.22 -0.94 11.43
CA GLY A 165 16.88 -0.54 11.07
C GLY A 165 16.28 -1.33 9.91
N VAL A 166 15.05 -0.99 9.56
CA VAL A 166 14.34 -1.54 8.41
C VAL A 166 14.14 -0.45 7.37
N GLN A 167 14.45 -0.76 6.11
CA GLN A 167 14.25 0.14 4.99
C GLN A 167 13.18 -0.41 4.06
N PHE A 168 12.38 0.49 3.53
CA PHE A 168 11.33 0.23 2.55
C PHE A 168 11.65 1.03 1.30
N VAL A 169 11.80 0.36 0.17
CA VAL A 169 12.21 0.99 -1.08
C VAL A 169 11.25 0.63 -2.20
N ALA A 170 10.85 1.61 -2.97
CA ALA A 170 10.03 1.42 -4.17
C ALA A 170 10.55 2.28 -5.31
N THR A 171 10.46 1.78 -6.54
CA THR A 171 10.87 2.50 -7.75
C THR A 171 10.10 1.98 -8.96
N ASP A 172 9.85 2.88 -9.92
CA ASP A 172 9.33 2.57 -11.26
C ASP A 172 10.36 2.86 -12.37
N ALA A 173 11.64 3.05 -11.99
CA ALA A 173 12.78 3.47 -12.81
C ALA A 173 12.81 4.97 -13.15
N HIS A 174 11.75 5.74 -12.93
CA HIS A 174 11.70 7.19 -13.14
C HIS A 174 11.76 7.97 -11.84
N ARG A 175 11.38 7.33 -10.76
CA ARG A 175 11.45 7.83 -9.39
C ARG A 175 11.78 6.70 -8.43
N LEU A 176 12.28 7.05 -7.26
CA LEU A 176 12.60 6.12 -6.19
C LEU A 176 12.23 6.76 -4.84
N VAL A 177 11.69 5.95 -3.96
CA VAL A 177 11.48 6.33 -2.56
C VAL A 177 12.21 5.33 -1.68
N ARG A 178 12.99 5.84 -0.73
CA ARG A 178 13.57 5.08 0.37
C ARG A 178 13.06 5.67 1.67
N TYR A 179 12.37 4.86 2.45
CA TYR A 179 11.94 5.18 3.80
C TYR A 179 12.60 4.23 4.78
N LYS A 180 13.35 4.77 5.74
CA LYS A 180 14.07 3.99 6.75
C LYS A 180 13.49 4.27 8.13
N ARG A 181 13.35 3.18 8.93
CA ARG A 181 13.04 3.21 10.37
C ARG A 181 14.23 2.67 11.14
N THR A 182 14.82 3.48 12.02
CA THR A 182 15.94 3.07 12.87
C THR A 182 15.49 2.60 14.25
N ASP A 183 14.25 2.87 14.61
CA ASP A 183 13.58 2.39 15.83
C ASP A 183 13.06 0.95 15.71
N THR A 184 12.89 0.46 14.49
CA THR A 184 12.52 -0.93 14.17
C THR A 184 13.77 -1.69 13.75
N LYS A 185 14.11 -2.76 14.46
CA LYS A 185 15.33 -3.54 14.23
C LYS A 185 15.02 -4.99 13.94
N ALA A 186 15.77 -5.58 13.03
CA ALA A 186 15.74 -7.01 12.77
C ALA A 186 16.95 -7.71 13.44
N THR A 187 16.77 -8.98 13.79
CA THR A 187 17.81 -9.79 14.42
C THR A 187 18.90 -10.21 13.43
N GLN A 188 18.56 -10.26 12.14
CA GLN A 188 19.45 -10.64 11.05
C GLN A 188 19.23 -9.78 9.80
N ASN A 189 20.22 -9.73 8.93
CA ASN A 189 20.09 -9.10 7.64
C ASN A 189 19.24 -9.98 6.72
N ALA A 190 18.25 -9.39 6.10
CA ALA A 190 17.43 -10.05 5.11
C ALA A 190 16.83 -9.03 4.14
N SER A 191 16.41 -9.49 2.98
CA SER A 191 15.67 -8.64 2.04
C SER A 191 14.70 -9.45 1.21
N PHE A 192 13.55 -8.83 0.88
CA PHE A 192 12.51 -9.44 0.08
C PHE A 192 11.61 -8.36 -0.54
N ILE A 193 10.82 -8.74 -1.54
CA ILE A 193 9.93 -7.83 -2.25
C ILE A 193 8.49 -8.24 -1.98
N VAL A 194 7.70 -7.32 -1.43
CA VAL A 194 6.28 -7.52 -1.13
C VAL A 194 5.43 -6.92 -2.24
N PRO A 195 4.53 -7.71 -2.88
CA PRO A 195 3.69 -7.23 -3.96
C PRO A 195 2.79 -6.05 -3.54
N LYS A 196 2.38 -5.25 -4.52
CA LYS A 196 1.51 -4.08 -4.32
C LYS A 196 0.16 -4.41 -3.70
N LYS A 197 -0.50 -5.51 -4.15
CA LYS A 197 -1.85 -5.89 -3.71
C LYS A 197 -1.93 -6.15 -2.20
N PRO A 198 -1.10 -7.04 -1.61
CA PRO A 198 -1.09 -7.26 -0.16
C PRO A 198 -0.85 -6.01 0.67
N LEU A 199 0.03 -5.11 0.22
CA LEU A 199 0.28 -3.84 0.91
C LEU A 199 -0.93 -2.91 0.91
N ASN A 200 -1.69 -2.85 -0.19
CA ASN A 200 -2.96 -2.13 -0.23
C ASN A 200 -4.01 -2.74 0.70
N LEU A 201 -4.05 -4.07 0.81
CA LEU A 201 -4.94 -4.77 1.73
C LEU A 201 -4.60 -4.45 3.18
N LEU A 202 -3.32 -4.48 3.55
CA LEU A 202 -2.84 -4.08 4.88
C LEU A 202 -3.21 -2.64 5.20
N LYS A 203 -3.02 -1.72 4.25
CA LYS A 203 -3.39 -0.30 4.42
C LYS A 203 -4.87 -0.11 4.80
N ASN A 204 -5.76 -0.97 4.30
CA ASN A 204 -7.19 -0.89 4.56
C ASN A 204 -7.62 -1.68 5.80
N ALA A 205 -6.85 -2.69 6.21
CA ALA A 205 -7.20 -3.60 7.29
C ALA A 205 -6.57 -3.23 8.64
N LEU A 206 -5.37 -2.68 8.63
CA LEU A 206 -4.67 -2.31 9.86
C LEU A 206 -5.24 -1.03 10.47
N PRO A 207 -5.43 -0.97 11.78
CA PRO A 207 -5.77 0.27 12.47
C PRO A 207 -4.56 1.21 12.55
N ASP A 208 -4.82 2.50 12.50
CA ASP A 208 -3.79 3.52 12.70
C ASP A 208 -3.59 3.77 14.20
N ASN A 209 -2.79 2.93 14.82
CA ASN A 209 -2.48 2.97 16.25
C ASN A 209 -1.10 2.36 16.55
N GLU A 210 -0.64 2.48 17.79
CA GLU A 210 0.66 1.99 18.25
C GLU A 210 0.63 0.50 18.67
N ASP A 211 -0.42 -0.25 18.35
CA ASP A 211 -0.47 -1.69 18.66
C ASP A 211 0.66 -2.42 17.94
N PRO A 212 1.30 -3.37 18.61
CA PRO A 212 2.39 -4.12 18.03
C PRO A 212 1.87 -5.10 16.97
N ILE A 213 2.54 -5.11 15.83
CA ILE A 213 2.36 -6.12 14.78
C ILE A 213 3.61 -6.98 14.67
N THR A 214 3.41 -8.24 14.32
CA THR A 214 4.50 -9.16 14.01
C THR A 214 4.57 -9.32 12.50
N VAL A 215 5.73 -9.03 11.93
CA VAL A 215 6.04 -9.27 10.51
C VAL A 215 7.05 -10.39 10.46
N SER A 216 6.68 -11.54 9.95
CA SER A 216 7.56 -12.69 9.75
C SER A 216 7.58 -13.14 8.29
N PHE A 217 8.64 -13.79 7.87
CA PHE A 217 8.83 -14.21 6.49
C PHE A 217 9.71 -15.44 6.41
N ASN A 218 9.55 -16.17 5.34
CA ASN A 218 10.46 -17.23 4.89
C ASN A 218 10.90 -16.95 3.43
N SER A 219 11.45 -17.93 2.73
CA SER A 219 11.91 -17.76 1.34
C SER A 219 10.82 -17.35 0.35
N ASN A 220 9.56 -17.69 0.64
CA ASN A 220 8.47 -17.60 -0.32
C ASN A 220 7.33 -16.69 0.11
N HIS A 221 7.12 -16.52 1.43
CA HIS A 221 5.94 -15.84 1.97
C HIS A 221 6.29 -14.82 3.03
N LEU A 222 5.46 -13.79 3.09
CA LEU A 222 5.36 -12.84 4.19
C LEU A 222 4.12 -13.17 5.01
N PHE A 223 4.24 -13.05 6.32
CA PHE A 223 3.16 -13.19 7.30
C PHE A 223 3.10 -11.91 8.12
N VAL A 224 1.95 -11.27 8.15
CA VAL A 224 1.69 -10.08 8.98
C VAL A 224 0.56 -10.44 9.93
N ASP A 225 0.84 -10.38 11.22
CA ASP A 225 -0.11 -10.68 12.28
C ASP A 225 -0.39 -9.44 13.13
N HIS A 226 -1.68 -9.12 13.25
CA HIS A 226 -2.19 -8.07 14.11
C HIS A 226 -3.42 -8.58 14.88
N GLY A 227 -3.18 -9.38 15.91
CA GLY A 227 -4.21 -9.90 16.81
C GLY A 227 -5.29 -10.71 16.09
N SER A 228 -6.43 -10.08 15.79
CA SER A 228 -7.55 -10.73 15.09
C SER A 228 -7.44 -10.74 13.57
N THR A 229 -6.41 -10.12 13.00
CA THR A 229 -6.22 -10.01 11.54
C THR A 229 -4.87 -10.57 11.15
N GLN A 230 -4.85 -11.48 10.20
CA GLN A 230 -3.64 -12.04 9.63
C GLN A 230 -3.66 -11.87 8.11
N LEU A 231 -2.52 -11.49 7.54
CA LEU A 231 -2.28 -11.51 6.10
C LEU A 231 -1.07 -12.39 5.80
N ILE A 232 -1.21 -13.26 4.81
CA ILE A 232 -0.13 -14.06 4.25
C ILE A 232 -0.05 -13.72 2.76
N CYS A 233 1.14 -13.46 2.25
CA CYS A 233 1.30 -13.25 0.81
C CYS A 233 2.58 -13.88 0.28
N ARG A 234 2.53 -14.32 -0.98
CA ARG A 234 3.70 -14.76 -1.71
C ARG A 234 4.61 -13.59 -2.01
N LEU A 235 5.90 -13.76 -1.81
CA LEU A 235 6.92 -12.78 -2.14
C LEU A 235 7.23 -12.80 -3.64
N ILE A 236 7.68 -11.66 -4.18
CA ILE A 236 8.15 -11.60 -5.57
C ILE A 236 9.55 -12.22 -5.63
N ASP A 237 9.67 -13.34 -6.35
CA ASP A 237 10.95 -14.02 -6.60
C ASP A 237 11.72 -13.29 -7.72
N ALA A 238 12.36 -12.19 -7.35
CA ALA A 238 13.19 -11.40 -8.26
C ALA A 238 14.27 -10.64 -7.47
N ARG A 239 15.37 -10.32 -8.12
CA ARG A 239 16.41 -9.49 -7.54
C ARG A 239 16.06 -8.01 -7.70
N PHE A 240 15.89 -7.30 -6.58
CA PHE A 240 15.70 -5.85 -6.61
C PHE A 240 16.97 -5.17 -7.15
N PRO A 241 16.86 -4.11 -8.00
CA PRO A 241 18.02 -3.40 -8.52
C PRO A 241 18.84 -2.77 -7.37
N ASP A 242 20.13 -2.61 -7.59
CA ASP A 242 20.98 -1.86 -6.65
C ASP A 242 20.64 -0.38 -6.70
N TYR A 243 19.62 -0.02 -5.92
CA TYR A 243 19.08 1.34 -5.88
C TYR A 243 20.05 2.37 -5.29
N LYS A 244 21.07 1.90 -4.53
CA LYS A 244 22.02 2.80 -3.85
C LYS A 244 22.90 3.54 -4.85
N VAL A 245 23.21 2.92 -5.98
CA VAL A 245 24.06 3.51 -7.03
C VAL A 245 23.41 4.65 -7.81
N VAL A 246 22.07 4.73 -7.82
CA VAL A 246 21.33 5.79 -8.54
C VAL A 246 21.09 7.03 -7.68
N ILE A 247 21.30 6.94 -6.36
CA ILE A 247 21.15 8.05 -5.44
C ILE A 247 22.38 8.95 -5.55
N PRO A 248 22.26 10.21 -6.02
CA PRO A 248 23.39 11.12 -6.11
C PRO A 248 24.06 11.32 -4.74
N ALA A 249 25.38 11.17 -4.72
CA ALA A 249 26.15 11.45 -3.50
C ALA A 249 26.29 12.96 -3.24
N ASP A 250 26.22 13.77 -4.31
CA ASP A 250 26.41 15.22 -4.26
C ASP A 250 25.42 15.91 -5.20
N ASN A 251 24.48 16.65 -4.60
CA ASN A 251 23.60 17.61 -5.24
C ASN A 251 23.75 18.93 -4.50
N PRO A 252 24.70 19.81 -4.94
CA PRO A 252 25.12 20.96 -4.16
C PRO A 252 24.10 22.10 -4.08
N TYR A 253 23.12 22.13 -4.99
CA TYR A 253 22.12 23.18 -5.04
C TYR A 253 20.89 22.80 -4.22
N ARG A 254 20.45 23.65 -3.31
CA ARG A 254 19.30 23.39 -2.45
C ARG A 254 18.22 24.44 -2.66
N LEU A 255 17.06 23.98 -3.07
CA LEU A 255 15.81 24.72 -3.11
C LEU A 255 14.98 24.36 -1.87
N THR A 256 14.54 25.35 -1.11
CA THR A 256 13.58 25.22 -0.01
C THR A 256 12.28 25.91 -0.40
N VAL A 257 11.18 25.20 -0.33
CA VAL A 257 9.84 25.70 -0.65
C VAL A 257 8.80 25.18 0.33
N ASN A 258 7.74 25.98 0.54
CA ASN A 258 6.56 25.49 1.23
C ASN A 258 5.89 24.40 0.38
N LYS A 259 5.67 23.23 0.99
CA LYS A 259 5.16 22.03 0.33
C LYS A 259 3.78 22.25 -0.28
N HIS A 260 2.86 22.85 0.47
CA HIS A 260 1.47 23.04 0.04
C HIS A 260 1.38 24.02 -1.13
N ASP A 261 2.10 25.14 -1.04
CA ASP A 261 2.11 26.15 -2.09
C ASP A 261 2.70 25.59 -3.38
N PHE A 262 3.83 24.88 -3.27
CA PHE A 262 4.48 24.24 -4.42
C PHE A 262 3.62 23.14 -5.04
N GLN A 263 3.02 22.27 -4.22
CA GLN A 263 2.15 21.21 -4.71
C GLN A 263 0.90 21.77 -5.41
N ASN A 264 0.30 22.83 -4.87
CA ASN A 264 -0.87 23.48 -5.47
C ASN A 264 -0.51 24.17 -6.79
N ALA A 265 0.63 24.85 -6.85
CA ALA A 265 1.13 25.45 -8.08
C ALA A 265 1.40 24.37 -9.16
N LEU A 266 2.07 23.27 -8.80
CA LEU A 266 2.27 22.14 -9.70
C LEU A 266 0.93 21.55 -10.22
N ARG A 267 -0.09 21.44 -9.37
CA ARG A 267 -1.42 20.96 -9.80
C ARG A 267 -2.05 21.88 -10.83
N ARG A 268 -1.97 23.20 -10.64
CA ARG A 268 -2.54 24.20 -11.58
C ARG A 268 -1.80 24.19 -12.90
N VAL A 269 -0.46 24.24 -12.87
CA VAL A 269 0.38 24.25 -14.08
C VAL A 269 0.25 22.94 -14.85
N ASN A 270 0.18 21.79 -14.16
CA ASN A 270 0.04 20.46 -14.78
C ASN A 270 -1.24 20.29 -15.62
N VAL A 271 -2.28 21.12 -15.41
CA VAL A 271 -3.48 21.10 -16.27
C VAL A 271 -3.13 21.40 -17.73
N PHE A 272 -2.11 22.25 -17.94
CA PHE A 272 -1.64 22.72 -19.24
C PHE A 272 -0.51 21.86 -19.82
N SER A 273 -0.03 20.86 -19.10
CA SER A 273 1.02 19.96 -19.58
C SER A 273 0.52 18.93 -20.56
N ASN A 274 1.41 18.46 -21.43
CA ASN A 274 1.14 17.28 -22.27
C ASN A 274 0.78 16.07 -21.41
N LYS A 275 -0.30 15.38 -21.75
CA LYS A 275 -0.89 14.29 -20.94
C LYS A 275 -0.03 13.04 -20.87
N SER A 276 0.86 12.84 -21.83
CA SER A 276 1.77 11.67 -21.87
C SER A 276 2.96 11.87 -20.95
N THR A 277 3.56 13.05 -20.94
CA THR A 277 4.80 13.34 -20.19
C THR A 277 4.52 13.99 -18.83
N ASN A 278 3.40 14.74 -18.70
CA ASN A 278 3.10 15.60 -17.55
C ASN A 278 4.29 16.49 -17.18
N GLN A 279 5.00 16.97 -18.21
CA GLN A 279 6.24 17.74 -18.03
C GLN A 279 5.95 19.12 -17.46
N VAL A 280 6.68 19.50 -16.44
CA VAL A 280 6.78 20.86 -15.91
C VAL A 280 8.25 21.25 -15.87
N ALA A 281 8.58 22.42 -16.42
CA ALA A 281 9.90 23.03 -16.31
C ALA A 281 9.95 23.91 -15.07
N LEU A 282 10.99 23.76 -14.28
CA LEU A 282 11.32 24.57 -13.12
C LEU A 282 12.51 25.45 -13.48
N SER A 283 12.34 26.76 -13.49
CA SER A 283 13.43 27.75 -13.65
C SER A 283 13.63 28.43 -12.31
N ILE A 284 14.83 28.30 -11.76
CA ILE A 284 15.17 28.79 -10.43
C ILE A 284 16.26 29.85 -10.60
N THR A 285 15.94 31.08 -10.20
CA THR A 285 16.84 32.22 -10.32
C THR A 285 16.76 33.05 -9.03
N GLY A 286 17.84 33.13 -8.29
CA GLY A 286 17.84 33.81 -6.98
C GLY A 286 16.81 33.17 -6.04
N ASN A 287 15.87 33.97 -5.53
CA ASN A 287 14.81 33.50 -4.62
C ASN A 287 13.44 33.35 -5.31
N GLU A 288 13.42 33.20 -6.62
CA GLU A 288 12.21 33.00 -7.41
C GLU A 288 12.25 31.63 -8.09
N LEU A 289 11.17 30.85 -7.93
CA LEU A 289 10.90 29.63 -8.66
C LEU A 289 9.78 29.89 -9.67
N GLN A 290 10.09 29.75 -10.94
CA GLN A 290 9.11 29.79 -12.02
C GLN A 290 8.82 28.37 -12.50
N MET A 291 7.55 28.06 -12.68
CA MET A 291 7.05 26.78 -13.19
C MET A 291 6.33 27.01 -14.50
N ALA A 292 6.67 26.22 -15.53
CA ALA A 292 6.06 26.32 -16.85
C ALA A 292 5.68 24.92 -17.35
N ALA A 293 4.52 24.81 -17.95
CA ALA A 293 4.08 23.63 -18.71
C ALA A 293 3.46 24.03 -20.03
N GLN A 294 3.65 23.22 -21.04
CA GLN A 294 3.13 23.45 -22.37
C GLN A 294 2.67 22.14 -23.01
N ASP A 295 1.56 22.19 -23.71
CA ASP A 295 1.11 21.16 -24.65
C ASP A 295 1.03 21.78 -26.05
N ILE A 296 2.03 21.47 -26.87
CA ILE A 296 2.18 22.06 -28.23
C ILE A 296 1.04 21.58 -29.12
N ASP A 297 0.58 20.35 -28.99
CA ASP A 297 -0.45 19.75 -29.85
C ASP A 297 -1.80 20.46 -29.69
N PHE A 298 -2.07 20.96 -28.49
CA PHE A 298 -3.31 21.68 -28.17
C PHE A 298 -3.13 23.19 -27.97
N SER A 299 -1.90 23.71 -28.13
CA SER A 299 -1.57 25.11 -27.88
C SER A 299 -1.93 25.58 -26.48
N PHE A 300 -1.77 24.71 -25.48
CA PHE A 300 -1.95 25.05 -24.09
C PHE A 300 -0.64 25.48 -23.46
N GLU A 301 -0.70 26.49 -22.60
CA GLU A 301 0.45 26.99 -21.85
C GLU A 301 0.00 27.46 -20.46
N GLY A 302 0.79 27.13 -19.45
CA GLY A 302 0.56 27.58 -18.07
C GLY A 302 1.88 27.95 -17.41
N ASN A 303 1.91 29.13 -16.79
CA ASN A 303 3.08 29.64 -16.08
C ASN A 303 2.68 30.13 -14.70
N GLU A 304 3.45 29.76 -13.69
CA GLU A 304 3.32 30.28 -12.33
C GLU A 304 4.69 30.59 -11.75
N ARG A 305 4.71 31.49 -10.77
CA ARG A 305 5.91 31.83 -10.00
C ARG A 305 5.60 31.87 -8.52
N MET A 306 6.59 31.50 -7.73
CA MET A 306 6.51 31.57 -6.28
C MET A 306 7.88 31.96 -5.69
N SER A 307 7.85 32.53 -4.50
CA SER A 307 9.06 32.77 -3.74
C SER A 307 9.63 31.48 -3.18
N CYS A 308 10.94 31.38 -3.12
CA CYS A 308 11.67 30.25 -2.56
C CYS A 308 12.94 30.72 -1.85
N GLU A 309 13.57 29.84 -1.08
CA GLU A 309 14.95 30.02 -0.66
C GLU A 309 15.81 29.09 -1.53
N TYR A 310 16.74 29.66 -2.28
CA TYR A 310 17.62 28.86 -3.14
C TYR A 310 19.08 29.15 -2.89
N LYS A 311 19.85 28.07 -2.74
CA LYS A 311 21.30 28.10 -2.57
C LYS A 311 21.93 27.31 -3.71
N GLY A 312 22.28 28.00 -4.78
CA GLY A 312 22.86 27.39 -5.97
C GLY A 312 23.00 28.37 -7.14
N GLU A 313 23.51 27.85 -8.25
CA GLU A 313 23.53 28.59 -9.52
C GLU A 313 22.16 28.50 -10.20
N ASP A 314 21.83 29.52 -11.00
CA ASP A 314 20.60 29.52 -11.79
C ASP A 314 20.48 28.22 -12.59
N ILE A 315 19.34 27.58 -12.51
CA ILE A 315 19.10 26.28 -13.15
C ILE A 315 17.72 26.21 -13.78
N GLN A 316 17.64 25.56 -14.93
CA GLN A 316 16.39 25.13 -15.52
C GLN A 316 16.39 23.60 -15.64
N ILE A 317 15.36 22.94 -15.09
CA ILE A 317 15.22 21.49 -15.05
C ILE A 317 13.76 21.12 -15.20
N ALA A 318 13.47 20.00 -15.88
CA ALA A 318 12.10 19.56 -16.06
C ALA A 318 11.84 18.22 -15.35
N PHE A 319 10.63 18.08 -14.82
CA PHE A 319 10.18 16.84 -14.17
C PHE A 319 8.75 16.49 -14.59
N ASN A 320 8.36 15.25 -14.33
CA ASN A 320 6.97 14.86 -14.37
C ASN A 320 6.24 15.42 -13.13
N ALA A 321 5.29 16.32 -13.36
CA ALA A 321 4.55 16.99 -12.29
C ALA A 321 3.75 16.04 -11.40
N LYS A 322 3.19 14.95 -11.95
CA LYS A 322 2.47 13.96 -11.15
C LYS A 322 3.39 13.26 -10.15
N PHE A 323 4.62 12.94 -10.57
CA PHE A 323 5.60 12.34 -9.67
C PHE A 323 5.94 13.29 -8.52
N LEU A 324 6.19 14.56 -8.82
CA LEU A 324 6.44 15.56 -7.79
C LEU A 324 5.25 15.68 -6.83
N ILE A 325 4.02 15.79 -7.34
CA ILE A 325 2.80 15.92 -6.52
C ILE A 325 2.62 14.73 -5.57
N GLU A 326 2.86 13.49 -6.04
CA GLU A 326 2.75 12.29 -5.22
C GLU A 326 3.85 12.22 -4.15
N MET A 327 5.09 12.57 -4.51
CA MET A 327 6.20 12.66 -3.56
C MET A 327 5.96 13.70 -2.47
N LEU A 328 5.47 14.87 -2.84
CA LEU A 328 5.12 15.93 -1.89
C LEU A 328 4.03 15.48 -0.91
N SER A 329 3.07 14.66 -1.38
CA SER A 329 2.03 14.10 -0.52
C SER A 329 2.57 13.11 0.53
N ALA A 330 3.73 12.51 0.31
CA ALA A 330 4.37 11.57 1.23
C ALA A 330 5.25 12.24 2.31
N ALA A 331 5.50 13.54 2.19
CA ALA A 331 6.26 14.30 3.18
C ALA A 331 5.34 14.90 4.24
N ASP A 332 5.67 14.71 5.52
CA ASP A 332 4.86 15.16 6.67
C ASP A 332 5.39 16.47 7.28
N THR A 333 5.91 17.37 6.43
CA THR A 333 6.45 18.67 6.86
C THR A 333 5.85 19.79 6.03
N ASP A 334 5.89 21.03 6.57
CA ASP A 334 5.40 22.23 5.87
C ASP A 334 6.37 22.65 4.77
N ASP A 335 7.67 22.52 5.02
CA ASP A 335 8.70 22.84 4.04
C ASP A 335 9.43 21.59 3.58
N ILE A 336 9.94 21.63 2.35
CA ILE A 336 10.73 20.56 1.76
C ILE A 336 12.04 21.12 1.18
N PHE A 337 13.05 20.25 1.15
CA PHE A 337 14.29 20.46 0.43
C PHE A 337 14.26 19.71 -0.89
N ILE A 338 14.61 20.42 -1.97
CA ILE A 338 14.89 19.81 -3.28
C ILE A 338 16.37 20.05 -3.58
N GLU A 339 17.14 18.97 -3.59
CA GLU A 339 18.58 19.06 -3.87
C GLU A 339 18.82 18.73 -5.34
N LEU A 340 19.51 19.64 -6.03
CA LEU A 340 19.75 19.60 -7.47
C LEU A 340 21.24 19.74 -7.78
N SER A 341 21.62 19.43 -9.03
CA SER A 341 22.98 19.58 -9.54
C SER A 341 22.94 20.09 -10.98
N THR A 342 22.75 19.21 -11.97
CA THR A 342 22.64 19.59 -13.38
C THR A 342 21.26 19.23 -13.92
N PRO A 343 20.81 19.80 -15.04
CA PRO A 343 19.50 19.51 -15.64
C PRO A 343 19.28 18.04 -16.02
N SER A 344 20.34 17.24 -16.09
CA SER A 344 20.28 15.81 -16.48
C SER A 344 20.46 14.86 -15.31
N LYS A 345 20.79 15.33 -14.10
CA LYS A 345 20.93 14.49 -12.91
C LYS A 345 19.66 14.46 -12.08
N ALA A 346 19.43 13.31 -11.43
CA ALA A 346 18.29 13.15 -10.55
C ALA A 346 18.23 14.19 -9.44
N GLY A 347 17.05 14.74 -9.21
CA GLY A 347 16.76 15.57 -8.05
C GLY A 347 16.44 14.71 -6.83
N LEU A 348 16.86 15.15 -5.64
CA LEU A 348 16.49 14.55 -4.36
C LEU A 348 15.48 15.44 -3.65
N ILE A 349 14.41 14.83 -3.14
CA ILE A 349 13.37 15.51 -2.37
C ILE A 349 13.40 14.93 -0.95
N LYS A 350 13.48 15.80 0.05
CA LYS A 350 13.55 15.45 1.47
C LYS A 350 12.64 16.35 2.27
N PRO A 351 11.96 15.84 3.31
CA PRO A 351 11.34 16.69 4.31
C PRO A 351 12.38 17.63 4.94
N SER A 352 11.99 18.88 5.28
CA SER A 352 12.87 19.82 5.99
C SER A 352 13.19 19.33 7.40
N GLU A 353 12.25 18.60 8.01
CA GLU A 353 12.38 17.95 9.30
C GLU A 353 11.88 16.51 9.19
N GLN A 354 12.53 15.62 9.92
CA GLN A 354 12.13 14.22 9.97
C GLN A 354 11.91 13.80 11.42
N ALA A 355 10.88 12.98 11.65
CA ALA A 355 10.61 12.48 12.99
C ALA A 355 11.79 11.61 13.49
N PRO A 356 12.02 11.55 14.80
CA PRO A 356 13.07 10.70 15.36
C PRO A 356 12.90 9.25 14.90
N GLY A 357 13.97 8.67 14.41
CA GLY A 357 13.97 7.29 13.91
C GLY A 357 13.51 7.13 12.46
N GLU A 358 13.09 8.19 11.79
CA GLU A 358 12.69 8.19 10.38
C GLU A 358 13.72 8.82 9.46
N ASP A 359 13.86 8.29 8.25
CA ASP A 359 14.65 8.90 7.17
C ASP A 359 13.95 8.64 5.83
N LEU A 360 13.26 9.66 5.32
CA LEU A 360 12.60 9.67 4.02
C LEU A 360 13.47 10.38 3.00
N LEU A 361 13.85 9.67 1.95
CA LEU A 361 14.54 10.21 0.79
C LEU A 361 13.78 9.81 -0.46
N MET A 362 13.50 10.77 -1.32
CA MET A 362 12.85 10.56 -2.60
C MET A 362 13.73 11.07 -3.73
N LEU A 363 13.77 10.34 -4.83
CA LEU A 363 14.55 10.67 -6.02
C LEU A 363 13.61 10.74 -7.21
N VAL A 364 13.80 11.75 -8.05
CA VAL A 364 13.07 11.91 -9.32
C VAL A 364 14.03 12.16 -10.47
N MET A 365 13.86 11.41 -11.56
CA MET A 365 14.63 11.60 -12.78
C MET A 365 14.09 12.81 -13.55
N PRO A 366 14.97 13.71 -14.04
CA PRO A 366 14.54 14.80 -14.88
C PRO A 366 14.09 14.32 -16.25
N LEU A 367 13.25 15.12 -16.88
CA LEU A 367 12.88 14.99 -18.30
C LEU A 367 13.75 15.91 -19.14
N MET A 368 14.00 15.54 -20.37
CA MET A 368 14.69 16.40 -21.32
C MET A 368 13.82 17.65 -21.58
N LEU A 369 14.43 18.82 -21.44
CA LEU A 369 13.79 20.06 -21.88
C LEU A 369 13.69 20.04 -23.39
N ASN A 370 12.49 20.22 -23.94
CA ASN A 370 12.34 20.45 -25.37
C ASN A 370 12.93 21.82 -25.69
N SER A 371 13.98 21.83 -26.51
CA SER A 371 14.62 23.04 -27.01
C SER A 371 13.75 23.73 -28.05
#